data_72e1ab98ef7dbf3e0ac5953e15c8dd9e
#
_entry.id   72e1ab98ef7dbf3e0ac5953e15c8dd9e
#
_cell.length_a   1.000
_cell.length_b   1.000
_cell.length_c   1.000
_cell.angle_alpha   90.00
_cell.angle_beta   90.00
_cell.angle_gamma   90.00
#
_symmetry.space_group_name_H-M   'P 1'
#
loop_
_entity.id
_entity.type
_entity.pdbx_description
1 polymer ?
#
loop_
_entity_poly.entity_id
_entity_poly.type
_entity_poly.pdbx_seq_one_letter_code
_entity_poly.pdbx_strand_id
1 'polypeptide(L)'
;MTETQQVKKPRLQYVDIARGIAMICIILGHLGNPSINRVVFTFHVPIFFFITGYFTSTKRSLPEFTKNKARTLLVPYAMACLVIIILGTLLGLHYGNAADAFKGWIYASIYGAGDSYTVPFYIKGIGAIWFLWATFWGSVFLRISLDFNK
;
A
#
# COMPACT_ATOMS: atom_id res chain seq x y z
N MET A 1 -33.68 23.23 -16.01
CA MET A 1 -32.50 22.39 -15.77
C MET A 1 -32.15 22.54 -14.29
N THR A 2 -32.54 21.59 -13.46
CA THR A 2 -32.33 21.64 -11.99
C THR A 2 -30.97 21.03 -11.72
N GLU A 3 -30.00 21.87 -11.35
CA GLU A 3 -28.66 21.48 -10.93
C GLU A 3 -28.76 20.69 -9.63
N THR A 4 -28.55 19.38 -9.68
CA THR A 4 -28.55 18.50 -8.50
C THR A 4 -27.29 18.82 -7.70
N GLN A 5 -27.40 19.68 -6.70
CA GLN A 5 -26.33 19.93 -5.74
C GLN A 5 -25.95 18.61 -5.05
N GLN A 6 -24.81 18.04 -5.42
CA GLN A 6 -24.20 16.93 -4.68
C GLN A 6 -23.85 17.41 -3.28
N VAL A 7 -24.64 17.00 -2.30
CA VAL A 7 -24.31 17.21 -0.87
C VAL A 7 -23.00 16.50 -0.57
N LYS A 8 -21.90 17.27 -0.53
CA LYS A 8 -20.59 16.78 -0.09
C LYS A 8 -20.73 16.26 1.33
N LYS A 9 -20.46 14.95 1.55
CA LYS A 9 -20.40 14.40 2.90
C LYS A 9 -19.43 15.21 3.77
N PRO A 10 -19.78 15.51 5.02
CA PRO A 10 -18.90 16.26 5.92
C PRO A 10 -17.56 15.51 6.07
N ARG A 11 -16.47 16.25 5.90
CA ARG A 11 -15.11 15.72 6.02
C ARG A 11 -14.79 15.51 7.50
N LEU A 12 -14.36 14.31 7.85
CA LEU A 12 -14.01 13.95 9.24
C LEU A 12 -12.58 14.43 9.54
N GLN A 13 -12.47 15.64 10.06
CA GLN A 13 -11.17 16.28 10.32
C GLN A 13 -10.22 15.44 11.18
N TYR A 14 -10.75 14.74 12.21
CA TYR A 14 -9.93 13.88 13.08
C TYR A 14 -9.26 12.72 12.32
N VAL A 15 -9.89 12.21 11.26
CA VAL A 15 -9.30 11.17 10.40
C VAL A 15 -8.15 11.73 9.57
N ASP A 16 -8.32 12.94 9.05
CA ASP A 16 -7.26 13.61 8.29
C ASP A 16 -6.06 13.95 9.18
N ILE A 17 -6.31 14.37 10.43
CA ILE A 17 -5.25 14.59 11.43
C ILE A 17 -4.53 13.27 11.73
N ALA A 18 -5.26 12.18 11.99
CA ALA A 18 -4.67 10.87 12.25
C ALA A 18 -3.78 10.38 11.10
N ARG A 19 -4.23 10.57 9.84
CA ARG A 19 -3.43 10.27 8.64
C ARG A 19 -2.18 11.14 8.54
N GLY A 20 -2.31 12.43 8.86
CA GLY A 20 -1.17 13.36 8.87
C GLY A 20 -0.10 12.94 9.88
N ILE A 21 -0.51 12.62 11.11
CA ILE A 21 0.39 12.12 12.16
C ILE A 21 1.05 10.82 11.71
N ALA A 22 0.27 9.87 11.17
CA ALA A 22 0.81 8.60 10.69
C ALA A 22 1.83 8.80 9.54
N MET A 23 1.60 9.77 8.64
CA MET A 23 2.55 10.11 7.57
C MET A 23 3.85 10.68 8.14
N ILE A 24 3.79 11.59 9.12
CA ILE A 24 4.98 12.09 9.81
C ILE A 24 5.75 10.94 10.47
N CYS A 25 5.05 10.01 11.11
CA CYS A 25 5.65 8.82 11.70
C CYS A 25 6.34 7.92 10.67
N ILE A 26 5.76 7.74 9.47
CA ILE A 26 6.41 7.02 8.37
C ILE A 26 7.75 7.68 8.01
N ILE A 27 7.76 9.01 7.84
CA ILE A 27 8.98 9.76 7.51
C ILE A 27 10.03 9.57 8.62
N LEU A 28 9.64 9.75 9.88
CA LEU A 28 10.53 9.55 11.02
C LEU A 28 11.10 8.14 11.10
N GLY A 29 10.29 7.11 10.80
CA GLY A 29 10.72 5.72 10.75
C GLY A 29 11.78 5.42 9.70
N HIS A 30 11.85 6.22 8.63
CA HIS A 30 12.85 6.06 7.56
C HIS A 30 14.15 6.85 7.81
N LEU A 31 14.25 7.62 8.91
CA LEU A 31 15.48 8.32 9.30
C LEU A 31 16.57 7.42 9.90
N GLY A 32 16.30 6.13 10.05
CA GLY A 32 17.28 5.14 10.51
C GLY A 32 17.63 5.21 12.00
N ASN A 33 16.86 5.94 12.83
CA ASN A 33 17.08 6.01 14.27
C ASN A 33 16.36 4.84 14.98
N PRO A 34 17.09 3.88 15.61
CA PRO A 34 16.49 2.71 16.24
C PRO A 34 15.47 3.02 17.33
N SER A 35 15.70 4.08 18.12
CA SER A 35 14.78 4.47 19.20
C SER A 35 13.46 5.02 18.65
N ILE A 36 13.51 5.79 17.59
CA ILE A 36 12.31 6.30 16.90
C ILE A 36 11.58 5.15 16.23
N ASN A 37 12.29 4.27 15.52
CA ASN A 37 11.71 3.14 14.80
C ASN A 37 10.96 2.19 15.75
N ARG A 38 11.50 1.94 16.94
CA ARG A 38 10.87 1.10 17.97
C ARG A 38 9.47 1.57 18.34
N VAL A 39 9.26 2.87 18.40
CA VAL A 39 7.94 3.46 18.74
C VAL A 39 7.06 3.57 17.49
N VAL A 40 7.60 4.12 16.42
CA VAL A 40 6.83 4.48 15.24
C VAL A 40 6.29 3.26 14.49
N PHE A 41 7.10 2.19 14.36
CA PHE A 41 6.70 0.98 13.64
C PHE A 41 5.60 0.17 14.33
N THR A 42 5.31 0.43 15.60
CA THR A 42 4.24 -0.26 16.31
C THR A 42 2.84 0.18 15.89
N PHE A 43 2.66 1.41 15.40
CA PHE A 43 1.32 1.96 15.18
C PHE A 43 1.08 2.64 13.84
N HIS A 44 2.12 3.12 13.12
CA HIS A 44 1.89 3.94 11.92
C HIS A 44 1.22 3.14 10.78
N VAL A 45 1.61 1.89 10.55
CA VAL A 45 0.96 1.01 9.58
C VAL A 45 -0.43 0.58 10.03
N PRO A 46 -0.62 0.06 11.28
CA PRO A 46 -1.94 -0.26 11.81
C PRO A 46 -2.97 0.84 11.68
N ILE A 47 -2.63 2.10 11.94
CA ILE A 47 -3.55 3.24 11.80
C ILE A 47 -4.20 3.29 10.41
N PHE A 48 -3.42 3.12 9.34
CA PHE A 48 -3.97 3.14 7.98
C PHE A 48 -4.90 1.96 7.71
N PHE A 49 -4.60 0.77 8.25
CA PHE A 49 -5.48 -0.38 8.15
C PHE A 49 -6.79 -0.15 8.93
N PHE A 50 -6.72 0.39 10.15
CA PHE A 50 -7.90 0.75 10.94
C PHE A 50 -8.76 1.78 10.22
N ILE A 51 -8.19 2.86 9.70
CA ILE A 51 -8.92 3.87 8.94
C ILE A 51 -9.55 3.25 7.70
N THR A 52 -8.82 2.39 6.99
CA THR A 52 -9.36 1.72 5.80
C THR A 52 -10.52 0.79 6.16
N GLY A 53 -10.43 0.05 7.25
CA GLY A 53 -11.49 -0.79 7.78
C GLY A 53 -12.73 0.02 8.18
N TYR A 54 -12.53 1.09 8.92
CA TYR A 54 -13.61 1.99 9.38
C TYR A 54 -14.44 2.55 8.22
N PHE A 55 -13.80 2.87 7.08
CA PHE A 55 -14.50 3.37 5.90
C PHE A 55 -14.94 2.27 4.92
N THR A 56 -14.74 1.00 5.25
CA THR A 56 -15.22 -0.09 4.40
C THR A 56 -16.73 -0.21 4.51
N SER A 57 -17.42 0.03 3.39
CA SER A 57 -18.89 0.02 3.32
C SER A 57 -19.37 -1.19 2.53
N THR A 58 -20.45 -1.82 3.01
CA THR A 58 -21.13 -2.93 2.34
C THR A 58 -22.22 -2.46 1.38
N LYS A 59 -22.39 -1.14 1.18
CA LYS A 59 -23.44 -0.57 0.32
C LYS A 59 -23.24 -0.83 -1.17
N ARG A 60 -21.99 -1.02 -1.62
CA ARG A 60 -21.63 -1.33 -3.01
C ARG A 60 -21.53 -2.83 -3.20
N SER A 61 -21.71 -3.33 -4.42
CA SER A 61 -21.43 -4.72 -4.74
C SER A 61 -19.93 -5.02 -4.58
N LEU A 62 -19.60 -6.28 -4.25
CA LEU A 62 -18.19 -6.71 -4.09
C LEU A 62 -17.33 -6.42 -5.32
N PRO A 63 -17.79 -6.69 -6.57
CA PRO A 63 -17.00 -6.37 -7.77
C PRO A 63 -16.73 -4.86 -7.92
N GLU A 64 -17.74 -4.02 -7.67
CA GLU A 64 -17.59 -2.56 -7.74
C GLU A 64 -16.62 -2.04 -6.67
N PHE A 65 -16.73 -2.55 -5.44
CA PHE A 65 -15.81 -2.22 -4.36
C PHE A 65 -14.37 -2.58 -4.72
N THR A 66 -14.14 -3.82 -5.17
CA THR A 66 -12.82 -4.33 -5.56
C THR A 66 -12.23 -3.52 -6.72
N LYS A 67 -13.02 -3.23 -7.76
CA LYS A 67 -12.59 -2.39 -8.89
C LYS A 67 -12.15 -0.99 -8.45
N ASN A 68 -12.92 -0.35 -7.56
CA ASN A 68 -12.57 0.97 -7.03
C ASN A 68 -11.29 0.93 -6.18
N LYS A 69 -11.14 -0.09 -5.33
CA LYS A 69 -9.92 -0.28 -4.53
C LYS A 69 -8.71 -0.60 -5.42
N ALA A 70 -8.88 -1.43 -6.44
CA ALA A 70 -7.82 -1.70 -7.41
C ALA A 70 -7.35 -0.41 -8.10
N ARG A 71 -8.28 0.41 -8.58
CA ARG A 71 -7.94 1.68 -9.24
C ARG A 71 -7.19 2.65 -8.32
N THR A 72 -7.54 2.70 -7.03
CA THR A 72 -6.93 3.65 -6.08
C THR A 72 -5.64 3.15 -5.44
N LEU A 73 -5.43 1.83 -5.34
CA LEU A 73 -4.27 1.23 -4.67
C LEU A 73 -3.34 0.49 -5.64
N LEU A 74 -3.89 -0.36 -6.54
CA LEU A 74 -3.05 -1.15 -7.44
C LEU A 74 -2.51 -0.34 -8.62
N VAL A 75 -3.24 0.68 -9.11
CA VAL A 75 -2.71 1.52 -10.19
C VAL A 75 -1.48 2.30 -9.74
N PRO A 76 -1.49 3.07 -8.64
CA PRO A 76 -0.27 3.74 -8.17
C PRO A 76 0.82 2.74 -7.75
N TYR A 77 0.47 1.56 -7.20
CA TYR A 77 1.42 0.49 -6.92
C TYR A 77 2.13 0.02 -8.20
N ALA A 78 1.36 -0.34 -9.24
CA ALA A 78 1.90 -0.82 -10.51
C ALA A 78 2.78 0.24 -11.20
N MET A 79 2.38 1.50 -11.16
CA MET A 79 3.19 2.60 -11.70
C MET A 79 4.52 2.74 -10.95
N ALA A 80 4.50 2.67 -9.62
CA ALA A 80 5.73 2.71 -8.82
C ALA A 80 6.63 1.49 -9.07
N CYS A 81 6.04 0.28 -9.16
CA CYS A 81 6.77 -0.94 -9.52
C CYS A 81 7.43 -0.80 -10.91
N LEU A 82 6.71 -0.27 -11.90
CA LEU A 82 7.26 -0.04 -13.24
C LEU A 82 8.51 0.85 -13.19
N VAL A 83 8.43 1.96 -12.46
CA VAL A 83 9.58 2.86 -12.29
C VAL A 83 10.74 2.14 -11.60
N ILE A 84 10.48 1.39 -10.54
CA ILE A 84 11.52 0.64 -9.81
C ILE A 84 12.16 -0.43 -10.71
N ILE A 85 11.36 -1.17 -11.50
CA ILE A 85 11.87 -2.17 -12.44
C ILE A 85 12.77 -1.52 -13.47
N ILE A 86 12.34 -0.40 -14.08
CA ILE A 86 13.14 0.31 -15.08
C ILE A 86 14.45 0.80 -14.48
N LEU A 87 14.39 1.57 -13.39
CA LEU A 87 15.57 2.14 -12.77
C LEU A 87 16.51 1.06 -12.21
N GLY A 88 15.95 0.02 -11.58
CA GLY A 88 16.72 -1.08 -11.02
C GLY A 88 17.38 -1.93 -12.11
N THR A 89 16.75 -2.10 -13.27
CA THR A 89 17.34 -2.80 -14.42
C THR A 89 18.43 -1.96 -15.09
N LEU A 90 18.21 -0.65 -15.24
CA LEU A 90 19.23 0.27 -15.75
C LEU A 90 20.48 0.29 -14.86
N LEU A 91 20.29 0.29 -13.54
CA LEU A 91 21.38 0.16 -12.59
C LEU A 91 22.09 -1.20 -12.73
N GLY A 92 21.31 -2.28 -12.91
CA GLY A 92 21.85 -3.62 -13.20
C GLY A 92 22.67 -3.69 -14.48
N LEU A 93 22.31 -2.91 -15.52
CA LEU A 93 23.15 -2.77 -16.74
C LEU A 93 24.51 -2.18 -16.43
N HIS A 94 24.56 -1.16 -15.58
CA HIS A 94 25.81 -0.55 -15.16
C HIS A 94 26.76 -1.54 -14.43
N TYR A 95 26.17 -2.47 -13.65
CA TYR A 95 26.93 -3.50 -12.91
C TYR A 95 27.07 -4.85 -13.65
N GLY A 96 26.61 -4.96 -14.89
CA GLY A 96 26.72 -6.16 -15.71
C GLY A 96 25.78 -7.32 -15.32
N ASN A 97 24.72 -7.05 -14.53
CA ASN A 97 23.76 -8.04 -14.04
C ASN A 97 22.29 -7.70 -14.34
N ALA A 98 22.02 -7.04 -15.46
CA ALA A 98 20.70 -6.52 -15.82
C ALA A 98 19.59 -7.57 -15.83
N ALA A 99 19.86 -8.78 -16.33
CA ALA A 99 18.86 -9.84 -16.42
C ALA A 99 18.42 -10.33 -15.03
N ASP A 100 19.34 -10.48 -14.11
CA ASP A 100 19.04 -10.89 -12.73
C ASP A 100 18.37 -9.76 -11.94
N ALA A 101 18.79 -8.51 -12.17
CA ALA A 101 18.16 -7.34 -11.62
C ALA A 101 16.70 -7.22 -12.08
N PHE A 102 16.44 -7.37 -13.37
CA PHE A 102 15.08 -7.34 -13.93
C PHE A 102 14.20 -8.41 -13.32
N LYS A 103 14.64 -9.68 -13.32
CA LYS A 103 13.90 -10.80 -12.70
C LYS A 103 13.65 -10.54 -11.22
N GLY A 104 14.67 -10.12 -10.49
CA GLY A 104 14.56 -9.82 -9.06
C GLY A 104 13.51 -8.74 -8.75
N TRP A 105 13.44 -7.68 -9.54
CA TRP A 105 12.45 -6.63 -9.36
C TRP A 105 11.04 -7.05 -9.77
N ILE A 106 10.88 -7.90 -10.79
CA ILE A 106 9.58 -8.50 -11.14
C ILE A 106 9.06 -9.35 -9.97
N TYR A 107 9.89 -10.25 -9.42
CA TYR A 107 9.49 -11.05 -8.25
C TYR A 107 9.16 -10.18 -7.04
N ALA A 108 9.96 -9.16 -6.74
CA ALA A 108 9.70 -8.20 -5.68
C ALA A 108 8.32 -7.52 -5.84
N SER A 109 7.99 -7.12 -7.07
CA SER A 109 6.72 -6.45 -7.38
C SER A 109 5.51 -7.36 -7.25
N ILE A 110 5.63 -8.64 -7.61
CA ILE A 110 4.54 -9.62 -7.49
C ILE A 110 4.35 -10.02 -6.02
N TYR A 111 5.46 -10.26 -5.32
CA TYR A 111 5.42 -10.69 -3.92
C TYR A 111 5.01 -9.56 -2.97
N GLY A 112 5.42 -8.33 -3.26
CA GLY A 112 5.02 -7.15 -2.48
C GLY A 112 5.56 -7.15 -1.05
N ALA A 113 6.76 -7.71 -0.81
CA ALA A 113 7.39 -7.69 0.51
C ALA A 113 8.04 -6.34 0.82
N GLY A 114 7.86 -5.81 2.04
CA GLY A 114 8.48 -4.56 2.48
C GLY A 114 10.00 -4.65 2.57
N ASP A 115 10.49 -5.77 3.11
CA ASP A 115 11.91 -6.09 3.30
C ASP A 115 12.33 -7.30 2.46
N SER A 116 13.64 -7.50 2.34
CA SER A 116 14.19 -8.66 1.65
C SER A 116 14.18 -9.89 2.56
N TYR A 117 13.82 -11.04 1.99
CA TYR A 117 13.78 -12.34 2.66
C TYR A 117 14.72 -13.32 1.96
N THR A 118 15.31 -14.23 2.72
CA THR A 118 16.25 -15.24 2.22
C THR A 118 15.68 -16.66 2.24
N VAL A 119 14.58 -16.89 2.97
CA VAL A 119 13.98 -18.21 3.14
C VAL A 119 12.53 -18.18 2.69
N PRO A 120 12.07 -19.14 1.88
CA PRO A 120 12.74 -20.34 1.36
C PRO A 120 13.70 -20.03 0.18
N PHE A 121 13.59 -18.87 -0.43
CA PHE A 121 14.46 -18.36 -1.50
C PHE A 121 14.56 -16.83 -1.39
N TYR A 122 15.58 -16.26 -2.00
CA TYR A 122 15.78 -14.82 -1.93
C TYR A 122 14.69 -14.05 -2.67
N ILE A 123 13.98 -13.19 -1.94
CA ILE A 123 13.01 -12.24 -2.48
C ILE A 123 13.46 -10.85 -2.06
N LYS A 124 13.67 -9.99 -3.04
CA LYS A 124 14.04 -8.60 -2.82
C LYS A 124 12.85 -7.81 -2.27
N GLY A 125 13.09 -6.96 -1.28
CA GLY A 125 12.07 -6.04 -0.77
C GLY A 125 11.72 -4.96 -1.79
N ILE A 126 10.41 -4.67 -1.94
CA ILE A 126 9.92 -3.59 -2.81
C ILE A 126 9.93 -2.22 -2.11
N GLY A 127 10.31 -2.18 -0.82
CA GLY A 127 10.32 -0.97 0.00
C GLY A 127 8.93 -0.53 0.42
N ALA A 128 8.77 0.75 0.79
CA ALA A 128 7.56 1.28 1.43
C ALA A 128 6.26 1.10 0.64
N ILE A 129 6.32 0.88 -0.68
CA ILE A 129 5.12 0.70 -1.50
C ILE A 129 4.38 -0.62 -1.26
N TRP A 130 5.01 -1.61 -0.56
CA TRP A 130 4.36 -2.86 -0.14
C TRP A 130 3.02 -2.62 0.55
N PHE A 131 2.91 -1.50 1.26
CA PHE A 131 1.72 -1.12 2.00
C PHE A 131 0.47 -0.98 1.11
N LEU A 132 0.61 -0.49 -0.12
CA LEU A 132 -0.51 -0.37 -1.07
C LEU A 132 -1.05 -1.75 -1.46
N TRP A 133 -0.15 -2.71 -1.70
CA TRP A 133 -0.47 -4.10 -2.02
C TRP A 133 -1.20 -4.77 -0.84
N ALA A 134 -0.64 -4.67 0.36
CA ALA A 134 -1.23 -5.23 1.58
C ALA A 134 -2.59 -4.60 1.92
N THR A 135 -2.72 -3.27 1.77
CA THR A 135 -3.99 -2.56 2.03
C THR A 135 -5.08 -2.96 1.04
N PHE A 136 -4.73 -3.20 -0.22
CA PHE A 136 -5.68 -3.71 -1.21
C PHE A 136 -6.24 -5.04 -0.77
N TRP A 137 -5.40 -6.05 -0.53
CA TRP A 137 -5.84 -7.38 -0.11
C TRP A 137 -6.56 -7.37 1.21
N GLY A 138 -6.05 -6.64 2.22
CA GLY A 138 -6.72 -6.47 3.50
C GLY A 138 -8.13 -5.89 3.37
N SER A 139 -8.31 -4.90 2.47
CA SER A 139 -9.63 -4.32 2.21
C SER A 139 -10.58 -5.31 1.55
N VAL A 140 -10.10 -6.12 0.59
CA VAL A 140 -10.90 -7.12 -0.11
C VAL A 140 -11.30 -8.24 0.84
N PHE A 141 -10.37 -8.78 1.62
CA PHE A 141 -10.67 -9.83 2.61
C PHE A 141 -11.66 -9.36 3.68
N LEU A 142 -11.46 -8.16 4.22
CA LEU A 142 -12.40 -7.56 5.16
C LEU A 142 -13.81 -7.44 4.56
N ARG A 143 -13.89 -6.98 3.30
CA ARG A 143 -15.18 -6.81 2.62
C ARG A 143 -15.87 -8.14 2.39
N ILE A 144 -15.14 -9.18 2.02
CA ILE A 144 -15.65 -10.55 1.88
C ILE A 144 -16.17 -11.06 3.23
N SER A 145 -15.39 -10.91 4.31
CA SER A 145 -15.81 -11.31 5.67
C SER A 145 -17.10 -10.63 6.13
N LEU A 146 -17.26 -9.34 5.80
CA LEU A 146 -18.48 -8.59 6.13
C LEU A 146 -19.70 -9.04 5.32
N ASP A 147 -19.52 -9.63 4.13
CA ASP A 147 -20.63 -10.19 3.35
C ASP A 147 -21.05 -11.58 3.84
N PHE A 148 -20.09 -12.39 4.33
CA PHE A 148 -20.41 -13.70 4.91
C PHE A 148 -21.15 -13.60 6.26
N ASN A 149 -21.08 -12.48 6.93
CA ASN A 149 -21.68 -12.29 8.26
C ASN A 149 -23.05 -11.56 8.21
N LYS A 150 -23.67 -11.47 7.04
CA LYS A 150 -25.02 -10.95 6.81
C LYS A 150 -26.04 -12.06 6.64
#